data_3914c96bd70de4f2a5031efffca971ea
#
_entry.id   3914c96bd70de4f2a5031efffca971ea
#
_cell.length_a   1.000
_cell.length_b   1.000
_cell.length_c   1.000
_cell.angle_alpha   90.00
_cell.angle_beta   90.00
_cell.angle_gamma   90.00
#
_symmetry.space_group_name_H-M   'P 1'
#
loop_
_entity.id
_entity.type
_entity.pdbx_description
1 polymer ?
#
loop_
_entity_poly.entity_id
_entity_poly.type
_entity_poly.pdbx_seq_one_letter_code
_entity_poly.pdbx_strand_id
1 'polypeptide(L)'
;MPTTIGRGISNIMRHGTANFGITGTDWQEKINWDRLRTYRLESARARMKAHGLGAMLCMYDENCRYITSTLTPGWNRLKPGLRYALLCGDAAPVLFEQGDIGAQIARHSPWIPEENIRYSYAWIKGAAGGASEQQVTKFTNAIVEEMKRFGVAGEKLGVDFIDINMIGAFEKAGIEWVDGMSAMMEARSIKNVDEQECMRIVAAIGDAAHWETMKFLKPGRTENQVTAHIMQFLFNIPGLEDVEDVIVSSGPNTWPNWRNFTARIIQPGDIVFMDLAALTWNGYKSCYYRTYCVGKEPTQEMNDTYEQALGWLYDSIEAVKVGTTTKEIASKWPSAKEAWGYEEEDQAAANLWGHGLGLAQYDPPVISRIWSLDHPIEIKEGMVFALETQHGKTYQYGVRIEEMLIVHNDEVEIISNFPVEKITVVDPM
;
A
#
# COMPACT_ATOMS: atom_id res chain seq x y z
N MET A 1 35.58 -1.19 11.87
CA MET A 1 34.19 -1.65 11.76
C MET A 1 33.62 -1.02 10.50
N PRO A 2 33.04 -1.74 9.57
CA PRO A 2 32.30 -1.10 8.50
C PRO A 2 31.06 -0.48 9.14
N THR A 3 30.95 0.84 9.03
CA THR A 3 29.79 1.56 9.50
C THR A 3 28.53 1.08 8.78
N THR A 4 27.42 1.07 9.47
CA THR A 4 26.07 0.74 8.95
C THR A 4 25.76 1.49 7.64
N ILE A 5 26.30 2.69 7.48
CA ILE A 5 26.25 3.54 6.29
C ILE A 5 26.83 2.82 5.06
N GLY A 6 27.99 2.15 5.18
CA GLY A 6 28.61 1.45 4.07
C GLY A 6 27.79 0.24 3.56
N ARG A 7 27.02 -0.42 4.42
CA ARG A 7 26.12 -1.50 4.01
C ARG A 7 24.88 -0.97 3.28
N GLY A 8 24.32 0.14 3.77
CA GLY A 8 23.20 0.82 3.10
C GLY A 8 23.55 1.26 1.69
N ILE A 9 24.67 1.98 1.54
CA ILE A 9 25.18 2.45 0.24
C ILE A 9 25.47 1.28 -0.70
N SER A 10 26.07 0.19 -0.20
CA SER A 10 26.36 -0.97 -1.03
C SER A 10 25.07 -1.68 -1.53
N ASN A 11 24.00 -1.67 -0.75
CA ASN A 11 22.71 -2.20 -1.17
C ASN A 11 22.00 -1.31 -2.20
N ILE A 12 22.05 0.00 -2.00
CA ILE A 12 21.54 1.00 -2.93
C ILE A 12 22.25 0.88 -4.28
N MET A 13 23.57 0.82 -4.28
CA MET A 13 24.37 0.67 -5.49
C MET A 13 24.15 -0.68 -6.21
N ARG A 14 23.87 -1.76 -5.47
CA ARG A 14 23.55 -3.07 -6.06
C ARG A 14 22.25 -3.07 -6.87
N HIS A 15 21.31 -2.23 -6.50
CA HIS A 15 20.04 -2.10 -7.21
C HIS A 15 20.07 -1.06 -8.33
N GLY A 16 21.25 -0.51 -8.65
CA GLY A 16 21.41 0.45 -9.73
C GLY A 16 20.72 1.77 -9.49
N THR A 17 20.42 2.12 -8.23
CA THR A 17 19.89 3.43 -7.88
C THR A 17 20.92 4.50 -8.22
N ALA A 18 20.58 5.33 -9.19
CA ALA A 18 21.38 6.47 -9.56
C ALA A 18 21.06 7.66 -8.66
N ASN A 19 21.99 8.59 -8.56
CA ASN A 19 21.73 9.88 -7.95
C ASN A 19 20.60 10.59 -8.67
N PHE A 20 19.69 11.18 -7.90
CA PHE A 20 18.60 11.99 -8.42
C PHE A 20 18.97 13.46 -8.37
N GLY A 21 18.71 14.12 -9.49
CA GLY A 21 18.87 15.53 -9.65
C GLY A 21 20.31 16.00 -9.90
N ILE A 22 20.42 17.28 -10.18
CA ILE A 22 21.67 17.96 -10.58
C ILE A 22 22.66 18.16 -9.43
N THR A 23 22.23 17.93 -8.21
CA THR A 23 23.07 18.09 -7.00
C THR A 23 23.91 16.84 -6.68
N GLY A 24 23.61 15.69 -7.33
CA GLY A 24 24.24 14.41 -7.01
C GLY A 24 23.91 13.88 -5.63
N THR A 25 22.89 14.39 -4.96
CA THR A 25 22.47 13.91 -3.64
C THR A 25 21.73 12.60 -3.76
N ASP A 26 22.18 11.57 -3.04
CA ASP A 26 21.44 10.32 -2.90
C ASP A 26 20.41 10.49 -1.78
N TRP A 27 19.16 10.62 -2.17
CA TRP A 27 18.03 10.80 -1.26
C TRP A 27 17.72 9.56 -0.41
N GLN A 28 18.20 8.37 -0.82
CA GLN A 28 18.08 7.13 -0.04
C GLN A 28 19.05 7.05 1.14
N GLU A 29 20.10 7.86 1.16
CA GLU A 29 21.04 7.92 2.29
C GLU A 29 20.39 8.36 3.61
N LYS A 30 19.22 8.99 3.56
CA LYS A 30 18.45 9.36 4.75
C LYS A 30 17.89 8.16 5.50
N ILE A 31 17.74 6.99 4.84
CA ILE A 31 17.11 5.81 5.40
C ILE A 31 18.16 4.92 6.06
N ASN A 32 18.00 4.66 7.34
CA ASN A 32 18.79 3.65 8.03
C ASN A 32 18.10 2.28 7.90
N TRP A 33 18.50 1.52 6.89
CA TRP A 33 17.91 0.23 6.57
C TRP A 33 18.04 -0.82 7.68
N ASP A 34 19.10 -0.79 8.52
CA ASP A 34 19.24 -1.70 9.64
C ASP A 34 18.26 -1.37 10.77
N ARG A 35 18.08 -0.07 11.08
CA ARG A 35 17.08 0.37 12.04
C ARG A 35 15.65 0.05 11.57
N LEU A 36 15.35 0.26 10.29
CA LEU A 36 14.06 -0.06 9.70
C LEU A 36 13.78 -1.57 9.85
N ARG A 37 14.73 -2.44 9.48
CA ARG A 37 14.57 -3.90 9.59
C ARG A 37 14.37 -4.35 11.04
N THR A 38 15.17 -3.82 11.94
CA THR A 38 15.08 -4.13 13.39
C THR A 38 13.72 -3.73 13.93
N TYR A 39 13.28 -2.50 13.65
CA TYR A 39 11.98 -1.99 14.09
C TYR A 39 10.82 -2.88 13.62
N ARG A 40 10.76 -3.21 12.35
CA ARG A 40 9.69 -4.06 11.80
C ARG A 40 9.64 -5.42 12.50
N LEU A 41 10.80 -6.05 12.65
CA LEU A 41 10.86 -7.38 13.26
C LEU A 41 10.48 -7.34 14.74
N GLU A 42 10.92 -6.33 15.48
CA GLU A 42 10.55 -6.14 16.89
C GLU A 42 9.05 -5.83 17.04
N SER A 43 8.49 -5.00 16.16
CA SER A 43 7.05 -4.70 16.16
C SER A 43 6.23 -5.97 15.89
N ALA A 44 6.60 -6.78 14.88
CA ALA A 44 5.92 -8.04 14.60
C ALA A 44 5.96 -8.98 15.81
N ARG A 45 7.13 -9.17 16.43
CA ARG A 45 7.28 -10.01 17.65
C ARG A 45 6.43 -9.50 18.81
N ALA A 46 6.43 -8.19 19.03
CA ALA A 46 5.62 -7.60 20.10
C ALA A 46 4.11 -7.87 19.90
N ARG A 47 3.63 -7.79 18.65
CA ARG A 47 2.23 -8.10 18.33
C ARG A 47 1.94 -9.59 18.39
N MET A 48 2.81 -10.44 17.88
CA MET A 48 2.68 -11.89 18.08
C MET A 48 2.51 -12.23 19.56
N LYS A 49 3.37 -11.70 20.42
CA LYS A 49 3.29 -11.92 21.87
C LYS A 49 1.97 -11.40 22.47
N ALA A 50 1.53 -10.20 22.07
CA ALA A 50 0.27 -9.61 22.55
C ALA A 50 -0.95 -10.45 22.16
N HIS A 51 -0.92 -11.09 20.98
CA HIS A 51 -1.96 -11.99 20.48
C HIS A 51 -1.79 -13.45 20.93
N GLY A 52 -0.79 -13.76 21.76
CA GLY A 52 -0.53 -15.13 22.26
C GLY A 52 -0.11 -16.11 21.18
N LEU A 53 0.61 -15.65 20.14
CA LEU A 53 1.10 -16.46 19.04
C LEU A 53 2.54 -16.92 19.30
N GLY A 54 2.81 -18.21 19.14
CA GLY A 54 4.16 -18.74 19.16
C GLY A 54 4.88 -18.63 17.81
N ALA A 55 4.11 -18.62 16.72
CA ALA A 55 4.63 -18.43 15.38
C ALA A 55 3.65 -17.63 14.53
N MET A 56 4.18 -16.98 13.47
CA MET A 56 3.42 -16.22 12.47
C MET A 56 3.82 -16.66 11.06
N LEU A 57 2.87 -17.21 10.32
CA LEU A 57 3.02 -17.54 8.91
C LEU A 57 2.49 -16.40 8.05
N CYS A 58 3.40 -15.76 7.32
CA CYS A 58 3.12 -14.66 6.41
C CYS A 58 3.12 -15.16 4.97
N MET A 59 1.97 -15.12 4.30
CA MET A 59 1.79 -15.52 2.91
C MET A 59 1.41 -14.35 1.99
N TYR A 60 0.88 -13.25 2.56
CA TYR A 60 0.77 -11.98 1.84
C TYR A 60 2.12 -11.28 1.72
N ASP A 61 2.35 -10.63 0.59
CA ASP A 61 3.63 -10.00 0.26
C ASP A 61 4.05 -8.97 1.29
N GLU A 62 3.17 -8.08 1.66
CA GLU A 62 3.41 -7.03 2.64
C GLU A 62 3.85 -7.58 3.99
N ASN A 63 3.25 -8.67 4.46
CA ASN A 63 3.61 -9.30 5.72
C ASN A 63 4.92 -10.09 5.61
N CYS A 64 5.09 -10.85 4.53
CA CYS A 64 6.33 -11.54 4.24
C CYS A 64 7.50 -10.54 4.17
N ARG A 65 7.33 -9.44 3.44
CA ARG A 65 8.32 -8.37 3.35
C ARG A 65 8.55 -7.65 4.67
N TYR A 66 7.50 -7.42 5.46
CA TYR A 66 7.62 -6.75 6.74
C TYR A 66 8.59 -7.48 7.68
N ILE A 67 8.46 -8.79 7.82
CA ILE A 67 9.31 -9.59 8.70
C ILE A 67 10.66 -9.98 8.09
N THR A 68 10.78 -10.08 6.76
CA THR A 68 12.01 -10.51 6.09
C THR A 68 12.81 -9.36 5.49
N SER A 69 12.18 -8.24 5.19
CA SER A 69 12.74 -7.11 4.43
C SER A 69 13.37 -7.53 3.08
N THR A 70 12.85 -8.57 2.46
CA THR A 70 13.31 -9.07 1.18
C THR A 70 12.42 -8.59 0.04
N LEU A 71 13.02 -8.37 -1.14
CA LEU A 71 12.28 -8.04 -2.35
C LEU A 71 11.47 -9.26 -2.80
N THR A 72 10.20 -9.05 -3.13
CA THR A 72 9.35 -10.07 -3.75
C THR A 72 9.34 -9.88 -5.26
N PRO A 73 9.68 -10.92 -6.04
CA PRO A 73 9.50 -10.88 -7.49
C PRO A 73 8.05 -10.56 -7.86
N GLY A 74 7.84 -9.63 -8.80
CA GLY A 74 6.51 -9.11 -9.12
C GLY A 74 5.46 -10.18 -9.47
N TRP A 75 5.86 -11.28 -10.15
CA TRP A 75 4.94 -12.35 -10.49
C TRP A 75 4.45 -13.17 -9.29
N ASN A 76 5.13 -13.11 -8.14
CA ASN A 76 4.75 -13.82 -6.91
C ASN A 76 3.75 -13.05 -6.07
N ARG A 77 3.69 -11.72 -6.19
CA ARG A 77 2.93 -10.84 -5.27
C ARG A 77 1.47 -11.21 -5.11
N LEU A 78 0.82 -11.61 -6.18
CA LEU A 78 -0.62 -11.95 -6.16
C LEU A 78 -0.86 -13.46 -6.10
N LYS A 79 0.12 -14.24 -5.67
CA LYS A 79 0.05 -15.70 -5.67
C LYS A 79 0.50 -16.27 -4.32
N PRO A 80 -0.33 -16.16 -3.27
CA PRO A 80 -0.04 -16.76 -1.98
C PRO A 80 0.36 -18.24 -2.13
N GLY A 81 1.35 -18.69 -1.36
CA GLY A 81 1.87 -20.05 -1.39
C GLY A 81 3.05 -20.30 -2.32
N LEU A 82 3.36 -19.38 -3.25
CA LEU A 82 4.61 -19.48 -4.03
C LEU A 82 5.82 -19.03 -3.22
N ARG A 83 5.63 -18.05 -2.37
CA ARG A 83 6.60 -17.50 -1.45
C ARG A 83 5.90 -17.17 -0.14
N TYR A 84 6.53 -17.47 0.97
CA TYR A 84 5.99 -17.20 2.31
C TYR A 84 7.13 -17.16 3.33
N ALA A 85 6.83 -16.61 4.49
CA ALA A 85 7.80 -16.54 5.58
C ALA A 85 7.17 -16.97 6.90
N LEU A 86 8.00 -17.54 7.78
CA LEU A 86 7.61 -17.96 9.11
C LEU A 86 8.48 -17.25 10.15
N LEU A 87 7.85 -16.61 11.12
CA LEU A 87 8.50 -16.03 12.29
C LEU A 87 8.12 -16.84 13.51
N CYS A 88 9.10 -17.40 14.22
CA CYS A 88 8.91 -18.21 15.43
C CYS A 88 9.53 -17.51 16.63
N GLY A 89 8.72 -17.13 17.61
CA GLY A 89 9.19 -16.47 18.83
C GLY A 89 10.14 -15.31 18.54
N ASP A 90 11.30 -15.32 19.17
CA ASP A 90 12.35 -14.30 18.99
C ASP A 90 13.40 -14.68 17.92
N ALA A 91 13.20 -15.78 17.17
CA ALA A 91 14.15 -16.24 16.17
C ALA A 91 14.19 -15.31 14.94
N ALA A 92 15.25 -15.41 14.14
CA ALA A 92 15.29 -14.79 12.82
C ALA A 92 14.23 -15.44 11.91
N PRO A 93 13.59 -14.67 11.01
CA PRO A 93 12.55 -15.19 10.13
C PRO A 93 13.10 -16.29 9.21
N VAL A 94 12.26 -17.27 8.89
CA VAL A 94 12.52 -18.29 7.87
C VAL A 94 11.79 -17.89 6.60
N LEU A 95 12.52 -17.77 5.50
CA LEU A 95 11.95 -17.46 4.19
C LEU A 95 11.88 -18.73 3.35
N PHE A 96 10.69 -19.02 2.85
CA PHE A 96 10.45 -20.09 1.89
C PHE A 96 10.35 -19.50 0.49
N GLU A 97 11.27 -19.91 -0.40
CA GLU A 97 11.41 -19.37 -1.75
C GLU A 97 11.45 -20.50 -2.80
N GLN A 98 11.11 -20.17 -4.03
CA GLN A 98 11.04 -21.16 -5.10
C GLN A 98 12.41 -21.63 -5.54
N GLY A 99 12.69 -22.93 -5.39
CA GLY A 99 13.85 -23.60 -5.94
C GLY A 99 15.16 -22.85 -5.64
N ASP A 100 15.95 -22.63 -6.67
CA ASP A 100 17.27 -21.99 -6.62
C ASP A 100 17.23 -20.44 -6.49
N ILE A 101 16.06 -19.83 -6.58
CA ILE A 101 15.89 -18.38 -6.32
C ILE A 101 16.35 -18.02 -4.90
N GLY A 102 16.22 -18.94 -3.95
CA GLY A 102 16.73 -18.78 -2.59
C GLY A 102 18.21 -18.38 -2.53
N ALA A 103 19.05 -18.89 -3.42
CA ALA A 103 20.46 -18.52 -3.50
C ALA A 103 20.67 -17.04 -3.89
N GLN A 104 19.83 -16.50 -4.77
CA GLN A 104 19.88 -15.06 -5.10
C GLN A 104 19.41 -14.20 -3.93
N ILE A 105 18.36 -14.63 -3.24
CA ILE A 105 17.87 -13.95 -2.03
C ILE A 105 18.93 -13.93 -0.95
N ALA A 106 19.59 -15.04 -0.65
CA ALA A 106 20.70 -15.12 0.30
C ALA A 106 21.79 -14.10 -0.01
N ARG A 107 22.17 -14.00 -1.28
CA ARG A 107 23.19 -13.05 -1.75
C ARG A 107 22.81 -11.59 -1.54
N HIS A 108 21.53 -11.25 -1.75
CA HIS A 108 21.03 -9.88 -1.69
C HIS A 108 20.41 -9.50 -0.35
N SER A 109 20.26 -10.45 0.57
CA SER A 109 19.62 -10.28 1.87
C SER A 109 20.47 -10.87 3.00
N PRO A 110 21.70 -10.37 3.22
CA PRO A 110 22.66 -10.97 4.16
C PRO A 110 22.24 -10.84 5.64
N TRP A 111 21.13 -10.19 5.92
CA TRP A 111 20.52 -10.12 7.25
C TRP A 111 19.63 -11.34 7.58
N ILE A 112 19.33 -12.19 6.60
CA ILE A 112 18.65 -13.47 6.82
C ILE A 112 19.73 -14.55 6.86
N PRO A 113 19.82 -15.35 7.92
CA PRO A 113 20.73 -16.50 7.97
C PRO A 113 20.47 -17.44 6.78
N GLU A 114 21.52 -17.92 6.13
CA GLU A 114 21.38 -18.80 4.95
C GLU A 114 20.60 -20.08 5.29
N GLU A 115 20.82 -20.61 6.51
CA GLU A 115 20.10 -21.77 7.03
C GLU A 115 18.60 -21.50 7.29
N ASN A 116 18.15 -20.27 7.21
CA ASN A 116 16.73 -19.87 7.29
C ASN A 116 16.09 -19.63 5.92
N ILE A 117 16.80 -19.90 4.83
CA ILE A 117 16.23 -19.87 3.48
C ILE A 117 15.91 -21.31 3.07
N ARG A 118 14.63 -21.56 2.79
CA ARG A 118 14.06 -22.89 2.52
C ARG A 118 13.38 -22.93 1.17
N TYR A 119 13.14 -24.14 0.64
CA TYR A 119 12.30 -24.33 -0.53
C TYR A 119 10.83 -24.13 -0.19
N SER A 120 10.11 -23.37 -1.01
CA SER A 120 8.66 -23.27 -0.92
C SER A 120 8.00 -24.46 -1.62
N TYR A 121 6.82 -24.82 -1.14
CA TYR A 121 5.96 -25.82 -1.76
C TYR A 121 4.64 -25.15 -2.13
N ALA A 122 4.24 -25.28 -3.40
CA ALA A 122 3.10 -24.56 -3.92
C ALA A 122 2.11 -25.49 -4.61
N TRP A 123 0.83 -25.27 -4.37
CA TRP A 123 -0.28 -26.00 -5.00
C TRP A 123 -1.10 -25.08 -5.93
N ILE A 124 -0.71 -23.82 -6.07
CA ILE A 124 -1.25 -22.82 -6.99
C ILE A 124 -2.79 -22.80 -6.96
N LYS A 125 -3.38 -22.57 -5.77
CA LYS A 125 -4.85 -22.57 -5.55
C LYS A 125 -5.56 -23.85 -6.01
N GLY A 126 -4.87 -24.99 -6.03
CA GLY A 126 -5.41 -26.26 -6.53
C GLY A 126 -5.15 -26.54 -8.02
N ALA A 127 -4.54 -25.62 -8.76
CA ALA A 127 -4.19 -25.84 -10.17
C ALA A 127 -3.17 -26.97 -10.38
N ALA A 128 -2.46 -27.40 -9.31
CA ALA A 128 -1.62 -28.59 -9.34
C ALA A 128 -2.42 -29.90 -9.47
N GLY A 129 -3.76 -29.85 -9.52
CA GLY A 129 -4.61 -31.01 -9.69
C GLY A 129 -4.37 -32.07 -8.60
N GLY A 130 -4.18 -33.35 -8.99
CA GLY A 130 -3.91 -34.46 -8.06
C GLY A 130 -2.63 -34.31 -7.23
N ALA A 131 -1.69 -33.42 -7.59
CA ALA A 131 -0.50 -33.14 -6.82
C ALA A 131 -0.73 -32.13 -5.67
N SER A 132 -1.87 -31.44 -5.64
CA SER A 132 -2.16 -30.38 -4.67
C SER A 132 -2.06 -30.90 -3.22
N GLU A 133 -2.65 -32.05 -2.91
CA GLU A 133 -2.59 -32.65 -1.58
C GLU A 133 -1.14 -32.97 -1.16
N GLN A 134 -0.32 -33.50 -2.08
CA GLN A 134 1.08 -33.79 -1.81
C GLN A 134 1.86 -32.50 -1.52
N GLN A 135 1.64 -31.44 -2.28
CA GLN A 135 2.34 -30.16 -2.10
C GLN A 135 1.95 -29.48 -0.79
N VAL A 136 0.66 -29.46 -0.45
CA VAL A 136 0.16 -28.91 0.81
C VAL A 136 0.72 -29.72 2.01
N THR A 137 0.81 -31.04 1.89
CA THR A 137 1.41 -31.89 2.93
C THR A 137 2.88 -31.55 3.15
N LYS A 138 3.65 -31.37 2.06
CA LYS A 138 5.07 -30.94 2.16
C LYS A 138 5.20 -29.55 2.80
N PHE A 139 4.36 -28.62 2.39
CA PHE A 139 4.28 -27.29 2.98
C PHE A 139 4.02 -27.37 4.49
N THR A 140 2.97 -28.08 4.90
CA THR A 140 2.60 -28.22 6.31
C THR A 140 3.71 -28.86 7.13
N ASN A 141 4.33 -29.92 6.61
CA ASN A 141 5.47 -30.58 7.29
C ASN A 141 6.64 -29.62 7.48
N ALA A 142 6.98 -28.82 6.47
CA ALA A 142 8.05 -27.83 6.56
C ALA A 142 7.77 -26.76 7.63
N ILE A 143 6.52 -26.29 7.77
CA ILE A 143 6.12 -25.38 8.83
C ILE A 143 6.28 -26.04 10.21
N VAL A 144 5.78 -27.26 10.36
CA VAL A 144 5.91 -28.03 11.63
C VAL A 144 7.38 -28.25 12.00
N GLU A 145 8.22 -28.58 11.03
CA GLU A 145 9.66 -28.78 11.27
C GLU A 145 10.34 -27.51 11.79
N GLU A 146 10.05 -26.36 11.20
CA GLU A 146 10.62 -25.09 11.67
C GLU A 146 10.04 -24.69 13.04
N MET A 147 8.75 -24.87 13.29
CA MET A 147 8.16 -24.64 14.62
C MET A 147 8.81 -25.53 15.69
N LYS A 148 9.12 -26.79 15.36
CA LYS A 148 9.87 -27.70 16.26
C LYS A 148 11.31 -27.22 16.46
N ARG A 149 11.98 -26.81 15.38
CA ARG A 149 13.37 -26.31 15.43
C ARG A 149 13.51 -25.15 16.41
N PHE A 150 12.50 -24.28 16.45
CA PHE A 150 12.48 -23.11 17.33
C PHE A 150 11.72 -23.31 18.65
N GLY A 151 11.25 -24.52 18.94
CA GLY A 151 10.66 -24.87 20.24
C GLY A 151 9.25 -24.37 20.48
N VAL A 152 8.51 -23.96 19.41
CA VAL A 152 7.14 -23.39 19.49
C VAL A 152 6.08 -24.33 18.87
N ALA A 153 6.38 -25.60 18.66
CA ALA A 153 5.48 -26.54 17.97
C ALA A 153 4.14 -26.80 18.70
N GLY A 154 4.06 -26.48 19.99
CA GLY A 154 2.84 -26.63 20.81
C GLY A 154 2.08 -25.30 20.99
N GLU A 155 2.53 -24.24 20.35
CA GLU A 155 1.95 -22.91 20.46
C GLU A 155 1.08 -22.58 19.24
N LYS A 156 0.24 -21.55 19.36
CA LYS A 156 -0.64 -21.11 18.26
C LYS A 156 0.14 -20.56 17.10
N LEU A 157 -0.24 -20.96 15.88
CA LEU A 157 0.23 -20.40 14.63
C LEU A 157 -0.73 -19.31 14.14
N GLY A 158 -0.29 -18.06 14.14
CA GLY A 158 -0.99 -16.99 13.43
C GLY A 158 -0.83 -17.17 11.93
N VAL A 159 -1.91 -17.03 11.17
CA VAL A 159 -1.88 -17.08 9.71
C VAL A 159 -2.54 -15.82 9.13
N ASP A 160 -1.92 -15.21 8.14
CA ASP A 160 -2.48 -14.05 7.44
C ASP A 160 -3.32 -14.44 6.21
N PHE A 161 -3.15 -15.66 5.73
CA PHE A 161 -3.90 -16.24 4.63
C PHE A 161 -4.11 -17.73 4.88
N ILE A 162 -5.29 -18.23 4.55
CA ILE A 162 -5.59 -19.67 4.57
C ILE A 162 -6.51 -20.03 3.40
N ASP A 163 -6.24 -21.16 2.74
CA ASP A 163 -7.15 -21.74 1.77
C ASP A 163 -7.70 -23.10 2.25
N ILE A 164 -8.67 -23.62 1.52
CA ILE A 164 -9.34 -24.87 1.89
C ILE A 164 -8.39 -26.09 1.97
N ASN A 165 -7.31 -26.10 1.17
CA ASN A 165 -6.33 -27.18 1.17
C ASN A 165 -5.47 -27.12 2.45
N MET A 166 -5.12 -25.91 2.89
CA MET A 166 -4.35 -25.69 4.12
C MET A 166 -5.14 -26.13 5.35
N ILE A 167 -6.43 -25.83 5.44
CA ILE A 167 -7.29 -26.18 6.57
C ILE A 167 -7.16 -27.68 6.88
N GLY A 168 -7.46 -28.53 5.90
CA GLY A 168 -7.41 -29.98 6.10
C GLY A 168 -6.01 -30.51 6.40
N ALA A 169 -4.95 -29.89 5.89
CA ALA A 169 -3.58 -30.29 6.17
C ALA A 169 -3.13 -29.89 7.58
N PHE A 170 -3.50 -28.70 8.05
CA PHE A 170 -3.23 -28.22 9.40
C PHE A 170 -3.96 -29.04 10.47
N GLU A 171 -5.24 -29.39 10.22
CA GLU A 171 -6.01 -30.29 11.08
C GLU A 171 -5.35 -31.66 11.20
N LYS A 172 -4.94 -32.27 10.07
CA LYS A 172 -4.23 -33.57 10.07
C LYS A 172 -2.88 -33.50 10.82
N ALA A 173 -2.21 -32.36 10.77
CA ALA A 173 -0.91 -32.15 11.45
C ALA A 173 -1.06 -31.74 12.92
N GLY A 174 -2.27 -31.48 13.40
CA GLY A 174 -2.54 -31.03 14.78
C GLY A 174 -2.05 -29.60 15.06
N ILE A 175 -1.98 -28.74 14.04
CA ILE A 175 -1.62 -27.34 14.19
C ILE A 175 -2.84 -26.55 14.69
N GLU A 176 -2.71 -25.89 15.83
CA GLU A 176 -3.67 -24.87 16.27
C GLU A 176 -3.36 -23.56 15.56
N TRP A 177 -4.16 -23.20 14.56
CA TRP A 177 -4.02 -21.97 13.82
C TRP A 177 -5.12 -20.97 14.14
N VAL A 178 -4.80 -19.68 14.09
CA VAL A 178 -5.70 -18.55 14.41
C VAL A 178 -5.42 -17.39 13.47
N ASP A 179 -6.27 -16.36 13.55
CA ASP A 179 -6.02 -15.09 12.83
C ASP A 179 -4.68 -14.48 13.23
N GLY A 180 -3.81 -14.31 12.27
CA GLY A 180 -2.52 -13.62 12.39
C GLY A 180 -2.52 -12.27 11.63
N MET A 181 -3.51 -12.04 10.75
CA MET A 181 -3.59 -10.80 9.98
C MET A 181 -3.76 -9.59 10.90
N SER A 182 -4.61 -9.69 11.93
CA SER A 182 -4.81 -8.61 12.91
C SER A 182 -3.49 -8.21 13.60
N ALA A 183 -2.68 -9.17 14.02
CA ALA A 183 -1.38 -8.91 14.63
C ALA A 183 -0.42 -8.20 13.65
N MET A 184 -0.40 -8.59 12.38
CA MET A 184 0.45 -7.97 11.37
C MET A 184 -0.04 -6.57 10.97
N MET A 185 -1.35 -6.35 10.87
CA MET A 185 -1.92 -5.02 10.65
C MET A 185 -1.58 -4.07 11.79
N GLU A 186 -1.70 -4.51 13.04
CA GLU A 186 -1.26 -3.70 14.19
C GLU A 186 0.24 -3.40 14.15
N ALA A 187 1.08 -4.37 13.76
CA ALA A 187 2.52 -4.17 13.65
C ALA A 187 2.87 -3.09 12.61
N ARG A 188 2.17 -3.08 11.46
CA ARG A 188 2.40 -2.14 10.36
C ARG A 188 1.74 -0.78 10.55
N SER A 189 0.80 -0.64 11.51
CA SER A 189 0.01 0.59 11.68
C SER A 189 0.88 1.82 11.98
N ILE A 190 1.96 1.64 12.75
CA ILE A 190 2.88 2.72 13.14
C ILE A 190 4.15 2.60 12.31
N LYS A 191 4.54 3.68 11.65
CA LYS A 191 5.74 3.78 10.83
C LYS A 191 6.85 4.49 11.61
N ASN A 192 8.04 3.88 11.69
CA ASN A 192 9.19 4.55 12.27
C ASN A 192 9.71 5.64 11.32
N VAL A 193 10.69 6.40 11.76
CA VAL A 193 11.26 7.52 10.98
C VAL A 193 11.79 7.10 9.61
N ASP A 194 12.33 5.89 9.48
CA ASP A 194 12.86 5.39 8.21
C ASP A 194 11.74 4.97 7.24
N GLU A 195 10.68 4.37 7.77
CA GLU A 195 9.48 4.06 6.99
C GLU A 195 8.77 5.33 6.53
N GLN A 196 8.73 6.37 7.38
CA GLN A 196 8.19 7.68 7.02
C GLN A 196 9.01 8.34 5.90
N GLU A 197 10.36 8.20 5.90
CA GLU A 197 11.19 8.66 4.77
C GLU A 197 10.86 7.90 3.48
N CYS A 198 10.63 6.58 3.55
CA CYS A 198 10.16 5.83 2.40
C CYS A 198 8.81 6.35 1.87
N MET A 199 7.89 6.74 2.77
CA MET A 199 6.59 7.31 2.39
C MET A 199 6.73 8.68 1.73
N ARG A 200 7.64 9.55 2.22
CA ARG A 200 7.93 10.84 1.57
C ARG A 200 8.52 10.66 0.17
N ILE A 201 9.37 9.66 0.00
CA ILE A 201 9.97 9.34 -1.30
C ILE A 201 8.90 8.88 -2.29
N VAL A 202 8.06 7.93 -1.90
CA VAL A 202 7.02 7.42 -2.81
C VAL A 202 5.98 8.49 -3.14
N ALA A 203 5.65 9.38 -2.20
CA ALA A 203 4.80 10.55 -2.45
C ALA A 203 5.43 11.52 -3.46
N ALA A 204 6.73 11.82 -3.32
CA ALA A 204 7.46 12.67 -4.26
C ALA A 204 7.54 12.07 -5.68
N ILE A 205 7.59 10.74 -5.81
CA ILE A 205 7.46 10.06 -7.10
C ILE A 205 6.07 10.29 -7.68
N GLY A 206 5.03 10.20 -6.84
CA GLY A 206 3.66 10.54 -7.22
C GLY A 206 3.51 11.99 -7.70
N ASP A 207 4.11 12.96 -6.98
CA ASP A 207 4.15 14.37 -7.39
C ASP A 207 4.75 14.51 -8.79
N ALA A 208 5.89 13.86 -9.05
CA ALA A 208 6.54 13.91 -10.35
C ALA A 208 5.66 13.31 -11.46
N ALA A 209 4.91 12.26 -11.18
CA ALA A 209 3.97 11.66 -12.12
C ALA A 209 2.77 12.60 -12.42
N HIS A 210 2.25 13.31 -11.42
CA HIS A 210 1.21 14.34 -11.64
C HIS A 210 1.72 15.51 -12.49
N TRP A 211 2.96 15.96 -12.27
CA TRP A 211 3.59 16.98 -13.14
C TRP A 211 3.79 16.49 -14.56
N GLU A 212 4.15 15.21 -14.75
CA GLU A 212 4.28 14.61 -16.07
C GLU A 212 2.91 14.45 -16.76
N THR A 213 1.87 14.09 -15.99
CA THR A 213 0.50 14.02 -16.47
C THR A 213 0.04 15.39 -17.01
N MET A 214 0.30 16.46 -16.27
CA MET A 214 -0.04 17.82 -16.68
C MET A 214 0.58 18.20 -18.04
N LYS A 215 1.80 17.72 -18.34
CA LYS A 215 2.48 17.98 -19.62
C LYS A 215 1.91 17.15 -20.78
N PHE A 216 1.48 15.92 -20.51
CA PHE A 216 1.02 14.99 -21.53
C PHE A 216 -0.47 15.07 -21.82
N LEU A 217 -1.28 15.40 -20.80
CA LEU A 217 -2.73 15.42 -20.87
C LEU A 217 -3.22 16.55 -21.79
N LYS A 218 -4.03 16.20 -22.80
CA LYS A 218 -4.64 17.17 -23.72
C LYS A 218 -5.81 16.56 -24.48
N PRO A 219 -6.69 17.40 -25.08
CA PRO A 219 -7.79 16.93 -25.90
C PRO A 219 -7.31 16.02 -27.04
N GLY A 220 -8.10 15.02 -27.37
CA GLY A 220 -7.78 14.02 -28.41
C GLY A 220 -6.92 12.83 -27.93
N ARG A 221 -6.33 12.88 -26.74
CA ARG A 221 -5.75 11.69 -26.11
C ARG A 221 -6.86 10.80 -25.58
N THR A 222 -6.58 9.49 -25.48
CA THR A 222 -7.46 8.56 -24.80
C THR A 222 -6.99 8.30 -23.36
N GLU A 223 -7.89 7.89 -22.47
CA GLU A 223 -7.55 7.57 -21.09
C GLU A 223 -6.40 6.55 -21.02
N ASN A 224 -6.46 5.46 -21.81
CA ASN A 224 -5.40 4.46 -21.85
C ASN A 224 -4.06 4.98 -22.41
N GLN A 225 -4.05 6.00 -23.29
CA GLN A 225 -2.81 6.62 -23.74
C GLN A 225 -2.15 7.44 -22.63
N VAL A 226 -2.94 8.11 -21.79
CA VAL A 226 -2.44 8.82 -20.61
C VAL A 226 -1.86 7.81 -19.62
N THR A 227 -2.60 6.76 -19.29
CA THR A 227 -2.11 5.67 -18.43
C THR A 227 -0.80 5.09 -18.93
N ALA A 228 -0.73 4.73 -20.23
CA ALA A 228 0.49 4.14 -20.83
C ALA A 228 1.70 5.08 -20.73
N HIS A 229 1.50 6.39 -20.96
CA HIS A 229 2.56 7.37 -20.83
C HIS A 229 3.08 7.48 -19.39
N ILE A 230 2.17 7.56 -18.42
CA ILE A 230 2.54 7.64 -17.00
C ILE A 230 3.21 6.35 -16.52
N MET A 231 2.72 5.19 -16.92
CA MET A 231 3.40 3.92 -16.63
C MET A 231 4.84 3.91 -17.19
N GLN A 232 5.02 4.37 -18.42
CA GLN A 232 6.36 4.48 -19.01
C GLN A 232 7.26 5.44 -18.22
N PHE A 233 6.74 6.61 -17.82
CA PHE A 233 7.47 7.56 -17.00
C PHE A 233 7.91 6.94 -15.67
N LEU A 234 6.98 6.32 -14.97
CA LEU A 234 7.21 5.72 -13.66
C LEU A 234 8.24 4.61 -13.70
N PHE A 235 8.14 3.67 -14.64
CA PHE A 235 9.13 2.57 -14.75
C PHE A 235 10.53 3.00 -15.21
N ASN A 236 10.73 4.27 -15.57
CA ASN A 236 12.08 4.84 -15.74
C ASN A 236 12.68 5.37 -14.43
N ILE A 237 11.92 5.40 -13.34
CA ILE A 237 12.41 5.86 -12.03
C ILE A 237 13.13 4.71 -11.33
N PRO A 238 14.43 4.89 -10.97
CA PRO A 238 15.16 3.84 -10.26
C PRO A 238 14.53 3.49 -8.92
N GLY A 239 14.46 2.19 -8.63
CA GLY A 239 13.88 1.66 -7.40
C GLY A 239 12.36 1.56 -7.38
N LEU A 240 11.67 2.01 -8.45
CA LEU A 240 10.27 1.70 -8.61
C LEU A 240 10.10 0.18 -8.86
N GLU A 241 9.21 -0.43 -8.10
CA GLU A 241 9.01 -1.88 -8.16
C GLU A 241 7.74 -2.26 -8.89
N ASP A 242 6.69 -1.48 -8.68
CA ASP A 242 5.37 -1.76 -9.25
C ASP A 242 4.47 -0.53 -9.26
N VAL A 243 3.43 -0.59 -10.08
CA VAL A 243 2.28 0.30 -10.04
C VAL A 243 1.06 -0.61 -10.23
N GLU A 244 0.30 -0.83 -9.16
CA GLU A 244 -0.85 -1.75 -9.22
C GLU A 244 -1.94 -1.19 -10.12
N ASP A 245 -2.20 0.13 -10.00
CA ASP A 245 -3.22 0.77 -10.81
C ASP A 245 -2.90 2.25 -11.10
N VAL A 246 -3.00 2.66 -12.36
CA VAL A 246 -3.05 4.06 -12.76
C VAL A 246 -4.46 4.32 -13.29
N ILE A 247 -5.31 4.82 -12.42
CA ILE A 247 -6.69 5.15 -12.77
C ILE A 247 -6.70 6.49 -13.49
N VAL A 248 -7.17 6.51 -14.73
CA VAL A 248 -7.43 7.73 -15.49
C VAL A 248 -8.86 7.69 -15.97
N SER A 249 -9.70 8.58 -15.44
CA SER A 249 -11.10 8.70 -15.85
C SER A 249 -11.38 10.10 -16.33
N SER A 250 -12.20 10.24 -17.37
CA SER A 250 -12.50 11.53 -18.01
C SER A 250 -13.99 11.74 -18.26
N GLY A 251 -14.45 12.98 -18.14
CA GLY A 251 -15.84 13.37 -18.39
C GLY A 251 -16.86 12.48 -17.65
N PRO A 252 -17.82 11.84 -18.34
CA PRO A 252 -18.85 11.03 -17.71
C PRO A 252 -18.33 9.80 -16.97
N ASN A 253 -17.09 9.32 -17.23
CA ASN A 253 -16.48 8.21 -16.52
C ASN A 253 -16.00 8.62 -15.12
N THR A 254 -15.93 9.91 -14.82
CA THR A 254 -15.47 10.39 -13.52
C THR A 254 -16.52 10.28 -12.43
N TRP A 255 -17.83 10.19 -12.79
CA TRP A 255 -18.89 10.04 -11.80
C TRP A 255 -20.12 9.27 -12.32
N PRO A 256 -20.61 8.20 -11.67
CA PRO A 256 -19.93 7.49 -10.57
C PRO A 256 -18.55 7.00 -10.99
N ASN A 257 -17.62 6.96 -10.05
CA ASN A 257 -16.23 6.65 -10.38
C ASN A 257 -16.06 5.23 -10.94
N TRP A 258 -15.53 5.11 -12.15
CA TRP A 258 -15.27 3.84 -12.81
C TRP A 258 -14.05 3.09 -12.24
N ARG A 259 -13.14 3.78 -11.60
CA ARG A 259 -11.88 3.25 -11.03
C ARG A 259 -11.01 2.49 -12.03
N ASN A 260 -10.95 2.98 -13.28
CA ASN A 260 -10.11 2.39 -14.33
C ASN A 260 -9.88 3.43 -15.43
N PHE A 261 -9.29 2.99 -16.51
CA PHE A 261 -9.19 3.74 -17.76
C PHE A 261 -9.92 3.00 -18.88
N THR A 262 -10.30 3.73 -19.92
CA THR A 262 -10.98 3.21 -21.10
C THR A 262 -10.31 3.72 -22.38
N ALA A 263 -10.86 3.34 -23.53
CA ALA A 263 -10.49 3.93 -24.82
C ALA A 263 -11.20 5.26 -25.11
N ARG A 264 -11.88 5.89 -24.13
CA ARG A 264 -12.55 7.14 -24.30
C ARG A 264 -11.57 8.25 -24.71
N ILE A 265 -11.94 9.02 -25.74
CA ILE A 265 -11.18 10.20 -26.16
C ILE A 265 -11.55 11.38 -25.26
N ILE A 266 -10.57 11.98 -24.63
CA ILE A 266 -10.69 13.15 -23.77
C ILE A 266 -11.09 14.37 -24.63
N GLN A 267 -12.14 15.07 -24.22
CA GLN A 267 -12.71 16.20 -24.95
C GLN A 267 -12.31 17.53 -24.29
N PRO A 268 -12.30 18.64 -25.04
CA PRO A 268 -12.12 19.97 -24.46
C PRO A 268 -13.21 20.29 -23.43
N GLY A 269 -12.79 20.63 -22.20
CA GLY A 269 -13.68 20.91 -21.07
C GLY A 269 -14.00 19.69 -20.19
N ASP A 270 -13.47 18.51 -20.51
CA ASP A 270 -13.60 17.36 -19.63
C ASP A 270 -12.86 17.58 -18.30
N ILE A 271 -13.53 17.23 -17.22
CA ILE A 271 -12.84 16.90 -15.97
C ILE A 271 -12.15 15.56 -16.16
N VAL A 272 -10.91 15.50 -15.74
CA VAL A 272 -10.12 14.27 -15.69
C VAL A 272 -9.54 14.14 -14.28
N PHE A 273 -9.63 13.00 -13.65
CA PHE A 273 -8.81 12.72 -12.49
C PHE A 273 -7.84 11.57 -12.78
N MET A 274 -6.71 11.63 -12.14
CA MET A 274 -5.74 10.53 -12.10
C MET A 274 -5.46 10.12 -10.68
N ASP A 275 -5.41 8.81 -10.46
CA ASP A 275 -4.95 8.18 -9.24
C ASP A 275 -3.73 7.31 -9.51
N LEU A 276 -2.80 7.34 -8.58
CA LEU A 276 -1.63 6.48 -8.57
C LEU A 276 -1.78 5.47 -7.41
N ALA A 277 -2.78 4.59 -7.57
CA ALA A 277 -3.07 3.58 -6.57
C ALA A 277 -1.94 2.55 -6.49
N ALA A 278 -1.36 2.44 -5.29
CA ALA A 278 -0.27 1.51 -4.99
C ALA A 278 0.96 1.64 -5.92
N LEU A 279 1.35 2.88 -6.28
CA LEU A 279 2.69 3.16 -6.77
C LEU A 279 3.69 2.69 -5.71
N THR A 280 4.54 1.72 -6.06
CA THR A 280 5.36 1.01 -5.09
C THR A 280 6.85 1.30 -5.27
N TRP A 281 7.48 1.88 -4.24
CA TRP A 281 8.92 2.08 -4.16
C TRP A 281 9.47 1.42 -2.88
N ASN A 282 10.42 0.50 -3.02
CA ASN A 282 10.95 -0.31 -1.91
C ASN A 282 9.85 -0.95 -1.04
N GLY A 283 8.76 -1.38 -1.67
CA GLY A 283 7.57 -1.97 -1.05
C GLY A 283 6.58 -0.99 -0.48
N TYR A 284 6.96 0.27 -0.26
CA TYR A 284 6.04 1.29 0.23
C TYR A 284 5.16 1.81 -0.89
N LYS A 285 3.88 2.00 -0.57
CA LYS A 285 2.84 2.33 -1.52
C LYS A 285 2.32 3.74 -1.32
N SER A 286 2.16 4.50 -2.41
CA SER A 286 1.41 5.74 -2.41
C SER A 286 -0.03 5.53 -2.85
N CYS A 287 -0.87 6.49 -2.53
CA CYS A 287 -2.20 6.64 -3.12
C CYS A 287 -2.60 8.10 -2.99
N TYR A 288 -2.76 8.80 -4.10
CA TYR A 288 -3.47 10.07 -4.08
C TYR A 288 -3.94 10.52 -5.46
N TYR A 289 -5.08 11.20 -5.45
CA TYR A 289 -5.78 11.72 -6.62
C TYR A 289 -5.50 13.19 -6.84
N ARG A 290 -5.48 13.58 -8.13
CA ARG A 290 -5.58 14.97 -8.55
C ARG A 290 -6.58 15.13 -9.71
N THR A 291 -7.23 16.28 -9.74
CA THR A 291 -8.26 16.61 -10.72
C THR A 291 -7.77 17.69 -11.70
N TYR A 292 -8.03 17.46 -12.95
CA TYR A 292 -7.66 18.34 -14.07
C TYR A 292 -8.90 18.77 -14.87
N CYS A 293 -8.84 19.93 -15.53
CA CYS A 293 -9.75 20.32 -16.60
C CYS A 293 -8.95 20.50 -17.89
N VAL A 294 -9.38 19.85 -18.98
CA VAL A 294 -8.57 19.70 -20.18
C VAL A 294 -9.05 20.61 -21.30
N GLY A 295 -8.12 21.40 -21.87
CA GLY A 295 -8.37 22.22 -23.06
C GLY A 295 -9.23 23.49 -22.87
N LYS A 296 -9.87 23.62 -21.71
CA LYS A 296 -10.70 24.80 -21.35
C LYS A 296 -10.67 25.02 -19.84
N GLU A 297 -11.03 26.24 -19.44
CA GLU A 297 -11.31 26.51 -18.02
C GLU A 297 -12.53 25.69 -17.54
N PRO A 298 -12.53 25.22 -16.29
CA PRO A 298 -13.71 24.59 -15.71
C PRO A 298 -14.86 25.58 -15.60
N THR A 299 -16.09 25.08 -15.70
CA THR A 299 -17.28 25.90 -15.44
C THR A 299 -17.36 26.32 -13.97
N GLN A 300 -18.15 27.34 -13.65
CA GLN A 300 -18.35 27.74 -12.26
C GLN A 300 -18.91 26.59 -11.43
N GLU A 301 -19.84 25.82 -11.97
CA GLU A 301 -20.39 24.65 -11.29
C GLU A 301 -19.34 23.58 -10.98
N MET A 302 -18.38 23.32 -11.88
CA MET A 302 -17.27 22.40 -11.63
C MET A 302 -16.35 22.92 -10.52
N ASN A 303 -16.07 24.22 -10.51
CA ASN A 303 -15.29 24.85 -9.45
C ASN A 303 -16.02 24.77 -8.10
N ASP A 304 -17.31 25.08 -8.04
CA ASP A 304 -18.11 24.98 -6.81
C ASP A 304 -18.12 23.55 -6.27
N THR A 305 -18.24 22.55 -7.16
CA THR A 305 -18.17 21.12 -6.81
C THR A 305 -16.78 20.74 -6.24
N TYR A 306 -15.72 21.27 -6.85
CA TYR A 306 -14.34 21.03 -6.37
C TYR A 306 -14.11 21.69 -5.02
N GLU A 307 -14.50 22.95 -4.84
CA GLU A 307 -14.37 23.68 -3.59
C GLU A 307 -15.12 22.99 -2.44
N GLN A 308 -16.29 22.42 -2.71
CA GLN A 308 -17.04 21.64 -1.74
C GLN A 308 -16.29 20.37 -1.33
N ALA A 309 -15.79 19.59 -2.30
CA ALA A 309 -14.99 18.39 -2.01
C ALA A 309 -13.70 18.73 -1.26
N LEU A 310 -13.02 19.81 -1.65
CA LEU A 310 -11.82 20.31 -1.00
C LEU A 310 -12.09 20.74 0.45
N GLY A 311 -13.21 21.42 0.70
CA GLY A 311 -13.65 21.79 2.05
C GLY A 311 -13.81 20.56 2.95
N TRP A 312 -14.52 19.53 2.50
CA TRP A 312 -14.67 18.29 3.25
C TRP A 312 -13.33 17.62 3.57
N LEU A 313 -12.39 17.63 2.62
CA LEU A 313 -11.06 17.05 2.82
C LEU A 313 -10.31 17.78 3.93
N TYR A 314 -10.21 19.10 3.85
CA TYR A 314 -9.43 19.88 4.81
C TYR A 314 -10.08 19.93 6.20
N ASP A 315 -11.42 19.98 6.31
CA ASP A 315 -12.12 19.82 7.57
C ASP A 315 -11.79 18.48 8.25
N SER A 316 -11.58 17.44 7.43
CA SER A 316 -11.18 16.11 7.91
C SER A 316 -9.71 16.10 8.36
N ILE A 317 -8.82 16.71 7.60
CA ILE A 317 -7.39 16.83 7.93
C ILE A 317 -7.20 17.60 9.24
N GLU A 318 -7.95 18.69 9.46
CA GLU A 318 -7.93 19.48 10.70
C GLU A 318 -8.37 18.67 11.92
N ALA A 319 -9.20 17.64 11.73
CA ALA A 319 -9.63 16.75 12.80
C ALA A 319 -8.57 15.67 13.14
N VAL A 320 -7.54 15.49 12.32
CA VAL A 320 -6.47 14.52 12.58
C VAL A 320 -5.55 15.04 13.67
N LYS A 321 -5.53 14.36 14.81
CA LYS A 321 -4.62 14.66 15.95
C LYS A 321 -4.37 13.38 16.71
N VAL A 322 -3.20 13.25 17.33
CA VAL A 322 -2.94 12.14 18.26
C VAL A 322 -3.99 12.12 19.38
N GLY A 323 -4.58 10.95 19.62
CA GLY A 323 -5.63 10.74 20.61
C GLY A 323 -7.06 11.01 20.12
N THR A 324 -7.26 11.59 18.92
CA THR A 324 -8.58 11.59 18.27
C THR A 324 -8.88 10.21 17.65
N THR A 325 -10.06 10.04 17.10
CA THR A 325 -10.48 8.77 16.53
C THR A 325 -10.91 8.91 15.07
N THR A 326 -10.91 7.79 14.35
CA THR A 326 -11.46 7.74 12.99
C THR A 326 -12.92 8.17 12.91
N LYS A 327 -13.69 8.07 14.00
CA LYS A 327 -15.07 8.59 14.10
C LYS A 327 -15.12 10.11 13.98
N GLU A 328 -14.23 10.80 14.68
CA GLU A 328 -14.18 12.27 14.66
C GLU A 328 -13.81 12.79 13.28
N ILE A 329 -12.89 12.11 12.61
CA ILE A 329 -12.51 12.42 11.22
C ILE A 329 -13.68 12.13 10.27
N ALA A 330 -14.25 10.92 10.30
CA ALA A 330 -15.36 10.51 9.45
C ALA A 330 -16.63 11.37 9.64
N SER A 331 -16.82 11.97 10.81
CA SER A 331 -17.95 12.86 11.09
C SER A 331 -17.85 14.22 10.38
N LYS A 332 -16.69 14.55 9.79
CA LYS A 332 -16.51 15.77 8.99
C LYS A 332 -17.05 15.64 7.58
N TRP A 333 -17.23 14.43 7.09
CA TRP A 333 -17.84 14.19 5.78
C TRP A 333 -19.37 14.16 5.88
N PRO A 334 -20.07 14.62 4.83
CA PRO A 334 -21.51 14.47 4.77
C PRO A 334 -21.91 13.00 4.71
N SER A 335 -23.12 12.69 5.11
CA SER A 335 -23.71 11.37 4.85
C SER A 335 -23.93 11.17 3.34
N ALA A 336 -24.02 9.92 2.92
CA ALA A 336 -24.34 9.58 1.53
C ALA A 336 -25.71 10.18 1.11
N LYS A 337 -26.62 10.33 2.05
CA LYS A 337 -27.92 10.97 1.85
C LYS A 337 -27.79 12.47 1.59
N GLU A 338 -27.01 13.17 2.39
CA GLU A 338 -26.79 14.62 2.24
C GLU A 338 -26.00 14.95 0.96
N ALA A 339 -24.95 14.17 0.66
CA ALA A 339 -24.10 14.43 -0.50
C ALA A 339 -24.71 14.01 -1.83
N TRP A 340 -25.41 12.86 -1.86
CA TRP A 340 -25.82 12.21 -3.12
C TRP A 340 -27.27 11.70 -3.14
N GLY A 341 -27.99 11.84 -2.04
CA GLY A 341 -29.40 11.41 -1.95
C GLY A 341 -29.60 9.90 -1.79
N TYR A 342 -28.56 9.15 -1.42
CA TYR A 342 -28.67 7.73 -1.12
C TYR A 342 -29.23 7.51 0.29
N GLU A 343 -30.05 6.49 0.49
CA GLU A 343 -30.63 6.21 1.81
C GLU A 343 -29.63 5.58 2.79
N GLU A 344 -28.66 4.79 2.27
CA GLU A 344 -27.68 4.07 3.06
C GLU A 344 -26.26 4.44 2.61
N GLU A 345 -25.30 4.44 3.55
CA GLU A 345 -23.89 4.73 3.27
C GLU A 345 -23.27 3.73 2.27
N ASP A 346 -23.68 2.45 2.36
CA ASP A 346 -23.20 1.38 1.48
C ASP A 346 -23.61 1.52 0.01
N GLN A 347 -24.57 2.39 -0.31
CA GLN A 347 -24.98 2.65 -1.69
C GLN A 347 -24.01 3.56 -2.45
N ALA A 348 -23.16 4.29 -1.74
CA ALA A 348 -22.14 5.10 -2.35
C ALA A 348 -20.86 4.26 -2.54
N ALA A 349 -20.44 4.05 -3.79
CA ALA A 349 -19.21 3.31 -4.12
C ALA A 349 -17.92 3.93 -3.53
N ALA A 350 -18.03 5.12 -2.98
CA ALA A 350 -16.94 5.95 -2.50
C ALA A 350 -16.95 6.18 -1.00
N ASN A 351 -17.45 5.27 -0.24
CA ASN A 351 -17.53 5.41 1.22
C ASN A 351 -16.23 5.10 1.96
N LEU A 352 -15.16 4.79 1.26
CA LEU A 352 -13.82 4.78 1.78
C LEU A 352 -13.23 6.19 1.59
N TRP A 353 -13.12 6.92 2.68
CA TRP A 353 -12.64 8.30 2.69
C TRP A 353 -11.21 8.44 3.20
N GLY A 354 -10.64 7.36 3.67
CA GLY A 354 -9.25 7.30 4.06
C GLY A 354 -8.79 5.91 4.42
N HIS A 355 -7.53 5.64 4.18
CA HIS A 355 -6.91 4.34 4.48
C HIS A 355 -5.42 4.49 4.79
N GLY A 356 -4.94 3.64 5.69
CA GLY A 356 -3.52 3.58 6.01
C GLY A 356 -2.68 3.16 4.80
N LEU A 357 -1.48 3.69 4.75
CA LEU A 357 -0.48 3.44 3.72
C LEU A 357 0.82 2.93 4.36
N GLY A 358 1.51 2.08 3.65
CA GLY A 358 2.79 1.50 4.07
C GLY A 358 3.25 0.47 3.06
N LEU A 359 3.62 -0.72 3.53
CA LEU A 359 3.87 -1.88 2.66
C LEU A 359 2.57 -2.42 2.04
N ALA A 360 1.44 -2.22 2.69
CA ALA A 360 0.12 -2.45 2.12
C ALA A 360 -0.52 -1.11 1.72
N GLN A 361 -1.43 -1.16 0.74
CA GLN A 361 -2.26 -0.01 0.39
C GLN A 361 -3.37 0.24 1.43
N TYR A 362 -3.77 -0.79 2.15
CA TYR A 362 -4.81 -0.74 3.17
C TYR A 362 -4.24 -1.19 4.52
N ASP A 363 -3.33 -0.40 5.08
CA ASP A 363 -2.93 -0.52 6.49
C ASP A 363 -3.98 0.15 7.41
N PRO A 364 -4.04 -0.17 8.70
CA PRO A 364 -4.80 0.65 9.64
C PRO A 364 -4.23 2.08 9.77
N PRO A 365 -5.09 3.10 9.96
CA PRO A 365 -6.54 2.99 10.08
C PRO A 365 -7.24 2.99 8.73
N VAL A 366 -8.43 2.39 8.66
CA VAL A 366 -9.39 2.65 7.58
C VAL A 366 -10.43 3.62 8.11
N ILE A 367 -10.70 4.69 7.36
CA ILE A 367 -11.59 5.77 7.77
C ILE A 367 -12.78 5.82 6.81
N SER A 368 -13.96 5.54 7.34
CA SER A 368 -15.20 5.46 6.59
C SER A 368 -16.39 5.76 7.48
N ARG A 369 -17.43 6.38 6.95
CA ARG A 369 -18.69 6.53 7.69
C ARG A 369 -19.38 5.19 7.96
N ILE A 370 -19.14 4.17 7.12
CA ILE A 370 -19.69 2.81 7.31
C ILE A 370 -19.14 2.15 8.58
N TRP A 371 -17.82 2.30 8.85
CA TRP A 371 -17.17 1.55 9.92
C TRP A 371 -16.75 2.41 11.10
N SER A 372 -16.22 3.60 10.84
CA SER A 372 -15.58 4.41 11.88
C SER A 372 -16.56 5.00 12.88
N LEU A 373 -17.83 5.21 12.50
CA LEU A 373 -18.83 5.78 13.41
C LEU A 373 -19.15 4.83 14.57
N ASP A 374 -19.17 3.52 14.33
CA ASP A 374 -19.50 2.49 15.32
C ASP A 374 -18.25 1.75 15.85
N HIS A 375 -17.19 1.69 15.05
CA HIS A 375 -15.93 1.00 15.38
C HIS A 375 -14.72 1.95 15.23
N PRO A 376 -14.61 2.99 16.08
CA PRO A 376 -13.56 3.99 15.98
C PRO A 376 -12.18 3.40 16.32
N ILE A 377 -11.17 3.83 15.57
CA ILE A 377 -9.76 3.53 15.82
C ILE A 377 -9.08 4.82 16.30
N GLU A 378 -8.29 4.74 17.36
CA GLU A 378 -7.51 5.85 17.87
C GLU A 378 -6.37 6.22 16.93
N ILE A 379 -6.21 7.51 16.64
CA ILE A 379 -5.11 8.07 15.86
C ILE A 379 -3.86 8.18 16.73
N LYS A 380 -2.75 7.65 16.27
CA LYS A 380 -1.48 7.61 16.98
C LYS A 380 -0.36 8.25 16.17
N GLU A 381 0.64 8.75 16.89
CA GLU A 381 1.88 9.22 16.27
C GLU A 381 2.52 8.13 15.42
N GLY A 382 3.06 8.50 14.26
CA GLY A 382 3.68 7.59 13.30
C GLY A 382 2.70 6.86 12.39
N MET A 383 1.38 7.06 12.53
CA MET A 383 0.43 6.59 11.52
C MET A 383 0.63 7.37 10.22
N VAL A 384 0.54 6.65 9.10
CA VAL A 384 0.58 7.21 7.75
C VAL A 384 -0.63 6.72 7.00
N PHE A 385 -1.41 7.64 6.46
CA PHE A 385 -2.62 7.31 5.71
C PHE A 385 -2.98 8.39 4.70
N ALA A 386 -3.80 8.02 3.72
CA ALA A 386 -4.43 8.96 2.82
C ALA A 386 -5.82 9.35 3.33
N LEU A 387 -6.21 10.59 3.07
CA LEU A 387 -7.58 11.07 3.16
C LEU A 387 -8.03 11.55 1.81
N GLU A 388 -9.20 11.11 1.37
CA GLU A 388 -9.74 11.41 0.05
C GLU A 388 -11.18 11.92 0.12
N THR A 389 -11.55 12.75 -0.84
CA THR A 389 -12.93 13.22 -1.04
C THR A 389 -13.29 13.21 -2.51
N GLN A 390 -14.56 13.13 -2.79
CA GLN A 390 -15.09 13.13 -4.13
C GLN A 390 -16.50 13.72 -4.18
N HIS A 391 -16.84 14.37 -5.29
CA HIS A 391 -18.17 14.86 -5.54
C HIS A 391 -18.41 15.00 -7.05
N GLY A 392 -19.67 14.95 -7.50
CA GLY A 392 -19.95 15.08 -8.91
C GLY A 392 -21.41 14.94 -9.30
N LYS A 393 -21.63 15.05 -10.60
CA LYS A 393 -22.93 14.85 -11.26
C LYS A 393 -22.93 13.57 -12.09
N THR A 394 -23.86 12.69 -11.79
CA THR A 394 -23.99 11.38 -12.45
C THR A 394 -23.95 11.48 -13.97
N TYR A 395 -23.03 10.72 -14.58
CA TYR A 395 -22.75 10.66 -16.01
C TYR A 395 -22.39 12.00 -16.69
N GLN A 396 -21.94 12.97 -15.92
CA GLN A 396 -21.47 14.25 -16.44
C GLN A 396 -20.01 14.49 -16.09
N TYR A 397 -19.71 14.72 -14.82
CA TYR A 397 -18.36 14.90 -14.29
C TYR A 397 -18.29 14.62 -12.79
N GLY A 398 -17.10 14.32 -12.31
CA GLY A 398 -16.81 14.26 -10.89
C GLY A 398 -15.36 14.62 -10.62
N VAL A 399 -15.14 15.18 -9.43
CA VAL A 399 -13.82 15.55 -8.91
C VAL A 399 -13.39 14.56 -7.85
N ARG A 400 -12.08 14.32 -7.73
CA ARG A 400 -11.47 13.54 -6.66
C ARG A 400 -10.20 14.23 -6.19
N ILE A 401 -10.03 14.26 -4.89
CA ILE A 401 -8.92 14.93 -4.24
C ILE A 401 -8.47 14.03 -3.08
N GLU A 402 -7.17 13.83 -2.95
CA GLU A 402 -6.62 12.98 -1.89
C GLU A 402 -5.27 13.54 -1.44
N GLU A 403 -5.00 13.46 -0.14
CA GLU A 403 -3.75 13.86 0.47
C GLU A 403 -3.15 12.73 1.30
N MET A 404 -1.85 12.52 1.16
CA MET A 404 -1.09 11.58 1.99
C MET A 404 -0.56 12.31 3.23
N LEU A 405 -0.78 11.72 4.40
CA LEU A 405 -0.51 12.33 5.70
C LEU A 405 0.43 11.47 6.54
N ILE A 406 1.34 12.14 7.27
CA ILE A 406 2.07 11.55 8.41
C ILE A 406 1.62 12.24 9.68
N VAL A 407 1.22 11.47 10.68
CA VAL A 407 0.77 11.99 11.98
C VAL A 407 1.98 12.14 12.91
N HIS A 408 2.27 13.36 13.33
CA HIS A 408 3.24 13.68 14.36
C HIS A 408 2.51 14.09 15.66
N ASN A 409 3.26 14.16 16.75
CA ASN A 409 2.68 14.46 18.07
C ASN A 409 1.93 15.79 18.10
N ASP A 410 2.53 16.82 17.50
CA ASP A 410 2.02 18.20 17.57
C ASP A 410 1.44 18.71 16.23
N GLU A 411 1.63 17.97 15.15
CA GLU A 411 1.21 18.39 13.81
C GLU A 411 0.90 17.22 12.89
N VAL A 412 0.26 17.51 11.78
CA VAL A 412 0.05 16.59 10.65
C VAL A 412 0.85 17.09 9.47
N GLU A 413 1.72 16.25 8.94
CA GLU A 413 2.51 16.54 7.74
C GLU A 413 1.80 16.03 6.51
N ILE A 414 1.47 16.92 5.57
CA ILE A 414 1.02 16.54 4.22
C ILE A 414 2.26 16.30 3.36
N ILE A 415 2.38 15.10 2.79
CA ILE A 415 3.55 14.68 2.00
C ILE A 415 3.28 14.63 0.49
N SER A 416 2.05 14.81 0.04
CA SER A 416 1.64 14.96 -1.36
C SER A 416 1.66 16.44 -1.75
N ASN A 417 2.62 16.85 -2.58
CA ASN A 417 2.91 18.27 -2.82
C ASN A 417 2.49 18.81 -4.18
N PHE A 418 1.84 18.00 -5.05
CA PHE A 418 1.26 18.54 -6.27
C PHE A 418 0.08 19.46 -5.91
N PRO A 419 -0.06 20.65 -6.54
CA PRO A 419 -1.09 21.64 -6.18
C PRO A 419 -2.51 21.06 -6.09
N VAL A 420 -3.27 21.56 -5.11
CA VAL A 420 -4.61 21.05 -4.79
C VAL A 420 -5.64 22.16 -4.60
N GLU A 421 -5.23 23.43 -4.55
CA GLU A 421 -6.09 24.56 -4.18
C GLU A 421 -7.21 24.81 -5.21
N LYS A 422 -7.06 24.30 -6.43
CA LYS A 422 -8.03 24.41 -7.51
C LYS A 422 -7.86 23.31 -8.53
N ILE A 423 -8.87 23.11 -9.36
CA ILE A 423 -8.75 22.24 -10.54
C ILE A 423 -7.58 22.70 -11.42
N THR A 424 -6.65 21.80 -11.71
CA THR A 424 -5.52 22.10 -12.57
C THR A 424 -5.96 22.16 -14.03
N VAL A 425 -5.86 23.33 -14.65
CA VAL A 425 -6.17 23.51 -16.08
C VAL A 425 -4.97 23.10 -16.92
N VAL A 426 -5.19 22.24 -17.91
CA VAL A 426 -4.14 21.75 -18.80
C VAL A 426 -4.48 22.00 -20.27
N ASP A 427 -3.46 22.35 -21.07
CA ASP A 427 -3.56 22.60 -22.52
C ASP A 427 -4.75 23.56 -22.89
N PRO A 428 -4.89 24.74 -22.25
CA PRO A 428 -5.97 25.66 -22.57
C PRO A 428 -5.82 26.14 -24.01
N MET A 429 -6.90 25.99 -24.79
CA MET A 429 -6.94 26.41 -26.21
C MET A 429 -7.20 27.90 -26.34
#